data_9069d0fd01b0e0afe1122abc507c69b6
#
_entry.id   9069d0fd01b0e0afe1122abc507c69b6
#
_cell.length_a   1.000
_cell.length_b   1.000
_cell.length_c   1.000
_cell.angle_alpha   90.00
_cell.angle_beta   90.00
_cell.angle_gamma   90.00
#
_symmetry.space_group_name_H-M   'P 1'
#
loop_
_entity.id
_entity.type
_entity.pdbx_description
1 polymer ?
#
loop_
_entity_poly.entity_id
_entity_poly.type
_entity_poly.pdbx_seq_one_letter_code
_entity_poly.pdbx_strand_id
1 'polypeptide(L)'
;RIMENMAHIYTDATGIEIKVAIRSYDGIHEILSDLGNTDAYDVIRLDHTWLSWFGEHIFAPLSELTSSSAEQLFEPFIPGLVPQYTSVNGVAYAFPETPSAQLLFYRKDLFENTVLQRLYKEQYKEELAPPQDFEHFNRIARFFTRRFNEHSPTTYGTTLTLGNSGVAATEYLTRYFSHSHDLFDANGNLLLNTDIAIQSMKELIEAKDYSPKRYNSWWRESAREFAAGDTA
;
A
#
# COMPACT_ATOMS: atom_id res chain seq x y z
N ARG A 1 9.11 17.98 7.57
CA ARG A 1 10.30 17.99 8.47
C ARG A 1 11.51 17.29 7.86
N ILE A 2 11.43 16.00 7.41
CA ILE A 2 12.60 15.27 6.86
C ILE A 2 13.11 15.99 5.61
N MET A 3 12.25 16.23 4.63
CA MET A 3 12.60 16.90 3.38
C MET A 3 13.12 18.33 3.60
N GLU A 4 12.53 19.08 4.51
CA GLU A 4 12.99 20.42 4.87
C GLU A 4 14.40 20.38 5.50
N ASN A 5 14.66 19.44 6.40
CA ASN A 5 16.00 19.24 6.97
C ASN A 5 17.03 18.86 5.90
N MET A 6 16.67 17.95 4.99
CA MET A 6 17.54 17.55 3.88
C MET A 6 17.82 18.72 2.93
N ALA A 7 16.81 19.56 2.65
CA ALA A 7 16.96 20.77 1.86
C ALA A 7 17.98 21.74 2.49
N HIS A 8 17.92 21.96 3.81
CA HIS A 8 18.92 22.80 4.51
C HIS A 8 20.32 22.22 4.40
N ILE A 9 20.50 20.91 4.66
CA ILE A 9 21.80 20.24 4.57
C ILE A 9 22.39 20.39 3.15
N TYR A 10 21.56 20.21 2.13
CA TYR A 10 21.99 20.35 0.74
C TYR A 10 22.37 21.81 0.41
N THR A 11 21.55 22.76 0.82
CA THR A 11 21.80 24.20 0.62
C THR A 11 23.12 24.62 1.28
N ASP A 12 23.37 24.17 2.51
CA ASP A 12 24.59 24.47 3.24
C ASP A 12 25.83 23.88 2.55
N ALA A 13 25.70 22.70 1.98
CA ALA A 13 26.81 22.01 1.30
C ALA A 13 27.10 22.54 -0.12
N THR A 14 26.10 23.01 -0.85
CA THR A 14 26.22 23.35 -2.28
C THR A 14 26.01 24.83 -2.61
N GLY A 15 25.42 25.59 -1.70
CA GLY A 15 24.97 26.97 -1.93
C GLY A 15 23.68 27.08 -2.80
N ILE A 16 23.09 25.96 -3.18
CA ILE A 16 21.85 25.91 -3.98
C ILE A 16 20.66 25.88 -3.03
N GLU A 17 19.81 26.92 -3.10
CA GLU A 17 18.59 26.99 -2.30
C GLU A 17 17.56 25.98 -2.78
N ILE A 18 17.01 25.16 -1.85
CA ILE A 18 15.88 24.25 -2.12
C ILE A 18 14.66 24.74 -1.38
N LYS A 19 13.57 24.98 -2.13
CA LYS A 19 12.25 25.36 -1.61
C LYS A 19 11.33 24.14 -1.61
N VAL A 20 10.93 23.69 -0.42
CA VAL A 20 10.03 22.53 -0.29
C VAL A 20 8.58 22.99 -0.24
N ALA A 21 7.80 22.63 -1.26
CA ALA A 21 6.35 22.87 -1.32
C ALA A 21 5.59 21.60 -0.90
N ILE A 22 4.95 21.62 0.28
CA ILE A 22 4.18 20.50 0.80
C ILE A 22 2.76 20.55 0.22
N ARG A 23 2.31 19.44 -0.34
CA ARG A 23 0.95 19.26 -0.88
C ARG A 23 0.33 17.98 -0.32
N SER A 24 -1.00 17.87 -0.39
CA SER A 24 -1.70 16.61 -0.14
C SER A 24 -1.44 15.60 -1.27
N TYR A 25 -1.74 14.33 -1.02
CA TYR A 25 -1.63 13.28 -2.03
C TYR A 25 -2.44 13.65 -3.29
N ASP A 26 -3.71 14.01 -3.12
CA ASP A 26 -4.57 14.42 -4.23
C ASP A 26 -4.09 15.73 -4.88
N GLY A 27 -3.57 16.69 -4.10
CA GLY A 27 -3.02 17.94 -4.62
C GLY A 27 -1.74 17.75 -5.45
N ILE A 28 -0.94 16.72 -5.21
CA ILE A 28 0.18 16.37 -6.10
C ILE A 28 -0.36 15.81 -7.40
N HIS A 29 -1.37 14.94 -7.36
CA HIS A 29 -2.00 14.40 -8.56
C HIS A 29 -2.64 15.49 -9.43
N GLU A 30 -3.31 16.46 -8.81
CA GLU A 30 -3.88 17.63 -9.51
C GLU A 30 -2.81 18.44 -10.23
N ILE A 31 -1.67 18.73 -9.58
CA ILE A 31 -0.54 19.43 -10.20
C ILE A 31 -0.02 18.67 -11.42
N LEU A 32 0.17 17.34 -11.29
CA LEU A 32 0.66 16.50 -12.39
C LEU A 32 -0.36 16.41 -13.54
N SER A 33 -1.65 16.49 -13.24
CA SER A 33 -2.71 16.47 -14.25
C SER A 33 -2.88 17.80 -15.00
N ASP A 34 -2.43 18.91 -14.41
CA ASP A 34 -2.40 20.23 -15.03
C ASP A 34 -1.01 20.49 -15.66
N LEU A 35 -0.84 20.02 -16.88
CA LEU A 35 0.41 20.13 -17.63
C LEU A 35 0.93 21.58 -17.78
N GLY A 36 0.06 22.59 -17.63
CA GLY A 36 0.45 24.00 -17.64
C GLY A 36 1.18 24.48 -16.38
N ASN A 37 1.15 23.71 -15.30
CA ASN A 37 1.77 24.06 -14.00
C ASN A 37 3.01 23.21 -13.65
N THR A 38 3.43 22.29 -14.51
CA THR A 38 4.58 21.41 -14.22
C THR A 38 5.90 22.16 -14.18
N ASP A 39 6.07 23.21 -14.93
CA ASP A 39 7.28 24.06 -14.94
C ASP A 39 7.51 24.84 -13.63
N ALA A 40 6.55 24.79 -12.71
CA ALA A 40 6.70 25.42 -11.40
C ALA A 40 7.57 24.62 -10.43
N TYR A 41 7.95 23.40 -10.77
CA TYR A 41 8.68 22.49 -9.89
C TYR A 41 9.82 21.78 -10.63
N ASP A 42 11.03 21.83 -10.09
CA ASP A 42 12.18 21.14 -10.66
C ASP A 42 12.20 19.64 -10.31
N VAL A 43 11.67 19.27 -9.13
CA VAL A 43 11.59 17.89 -8.64
C VAL A 43 10.26 17.68 -7.95
N ILE A 44 9.60 16.59 -8.29
CA ILE A 44 8.31 16.21 -7.70
C ILE A 44 8.40 14.80 -7.09
N ARG A 45 7.95 14.67 -5.84
CA ARG A 45 7.70 13.36 -5.23
C ARG A 45 6.31 12.89 -5.65
N LEU A 46 6.23 11.67 -6.21
CA LEU A 46 4.96 11.09 -6.67
C LEU A 46 4.82 9.64 -6.20
N ASP A 47 3.59 9.14 -6.27
CA ASP A 47 3.34 7.70 -6.12
C ASP A 47 3.86 6.98 -7.37
N HIS A 48 4.55 5.83 -7.20
CA HIS A 48 5.14 5.10 -8.32
C HIS A 48 4.08 4.64 -9.34
N THR A 49 2.84 4.39 -8.90
CA THR A 49 1.74 4.01 -9.79
C THR A 49 1.39 5.11 -10.79
N TRP A 50 1.69 6.36 -10.50
CA TRP A 50 1.45 7.49 -11.38
C TRP A 50 2.58 7.69 -12.41
N LEU A 51 3.74 7.09 -12.18
CA LEU A 51 4.88 7.22 -13.09
C LEU A 51 4.53 6.74 -14.50
N SER A 52 3.77 5.66 -14.63
CA SER A 52 3.31 5.14 -15.92
C SER A 52 2.38 6.11 -16.70
N TRP A 53 1.67 7.00 -15.98
CA TRP A 53 0.78 7.99 -16.60
C TRP A 53 1.48 9.27 -17.00
N PHE A 54 2.44 9.69 -16.16
CA PHE A 54 3.04 11.03 -16.28
C PHE A 54 4.49 11.00 -16.76
N GLY A 55 5.19 9.86 -16.60
CA GLY A 55 6.63 9.77 -16.80
C GLY A 55 7.09 10.34 -18.15
N GLU A 56 6.61 9.80 -19.25
CA GLU A 56 7.02 10.19 -20.59
C GLU A 56 6.54 11.59 -21.02
N HIS A 57 5.52 12.12 -20.34
CA HIS A 57 4.89 13.38 -20.74
C HIS A 57 5.37 14.60 -19.93
N ILE A 58 5.85 14.36 -18.71
CA ILE A 58 6.15 15.43 -17.76
C ILE A 58 7.63 15.42 -17.37
N PHE A 59 8.24 14.25 -17.20
CA PHE A 59 9.59 14.13 -16.65
C PHE A 59 10.63 13.95 -17.74
N ALA A 60 11.77 14.60 -17.58
CA ALA A 60 12.95 14.36 -18.40
C ALA A 60 13.56 12.98 -18.06
N PRO A 61 13.99 12.19 -19.06
CA PRO A 61 14.76 10.99 -18.81
C PRO A 61 16.01 11.28 -17.98
N LEU A 62 16.32 10.46 -17.00
CA LEU A 62 17.52 10.68 -16.17
C LEU A 62 18.80 10.66 -16.99
N SER A 63 18.85 9.95 -18.12
CA SER A 63 19.96 9.92 -19.06
C SER A 63 20.25 11.28 -19.72
N GLU A 64 19.27 12.19 -19.77
CA GLU A 64 19.46 13.55 -20.27
C GLU A 64 20.01 14.50 -19.21
N LEU A 65 19.81 14.16 -17.93
CA LEU A 65 20.20 15.00 -16.79
C LEU A 65 21.59 14.67 -16.26
N THR A 66 22.16 13.52 -16.59
CA THR A 66 23.46 13.08 -16.09
C THR A 66 24.20 12.21 -17.13
N SER A 67 25.52 12.23 -17.07
CA SER A 67 26.38 11.34 -17.85
C SER A 67 26.65 10.00 -17.17
N SER A 68 26.17 9.78 -15.94
CA SER A 68 26.32 8.51 -15.22
C SER A 68 25.44 7.43 -15.85
N SER A 69 25.96 6.19 -15.91
CA SER A 69 25.15 5.06 -16.38
C SER A 69 24.02 4.75 -15.39
N ALA A 70 22.96 4.08 -15.88
CA ALA A 70 21.87 3.64 -15.01
C ALA A 70 22.36 2.73 -13.86
N GLU A 71 23.36 1.87 -14.12
CA GLU A 71 23.97 1.03 -13.11
C GLU A 71 24.62 1.86 -11.98
N GLN A 72 25.33 2.92 -12.34
CA GLN A 72 25.96 3.82 -11.36
C GLN A 72 24.92 4.63 -10.58
N LEU A 73 23.85 5.07 -11.23
CA LEU A 73 22.78 5.85 -10.57
C LEU A 73 22.01 5.02 -9.56
N PHE A 74 21.78 3.75 -9.85
CA PHE A 74 20.93 2.87 -9.04
C PHE A 74 21.69 1.88 -8.15
N GLU A 75 23.02 1.88 -8.19
CA GLU A 75 23.84 1.02 -7.33
C GLU A 75 23.47 1.07 -5.84
N PRO A 76 23.14 2.23 -5.24
CA PRO A 76 22.76 2.30 -3.83
C PRO A 76 21.37 1.72 -3.52
N PHE A 77 20.56 1.38 -4.51
CA PHE A 77 19.16 0.96 -4.33
C PHE A 77 19.00 -0.56 -4.41
N ILE A 78 17.86 -1.06 -3.91
CA ILE A 78 17.52 -2.49 -3.99
C ILE A 78 17.23 -2.85 -5.45
N PRO A 79 18.06 -3.72 -6.11
CA PRO A 79 17.98 -3.95 -7.55
C PRO A 79 16.60 -4.42 -8.04
N GLY A 80 15.92 -5.29 -7.27
CA GLY A 80 14.60 -5.81 -7.64
C GLY A 80 13.47 -4.77 -7.64
N LEU A 81 13.67 -3.60 -7.02
CA LEU A 81 12.67 -2.54 -6.97
C LEU A 81 12.91 -1.46 -8.03
N VAL A 82 14.16 -1.30 -8.47
CA VAL A 82 14.55 -0.20 -9.37
C VAL A 82 13.67 -0.13 -10.63
N PRO A 83 13.50 -1.18 -11.45
CA PRO A 83 12.74 -1.06 -12.69
C PRO A 83 11.28 -0.62 -12.46
N GLN A 84 10.66 -1.10 -11.38
CA GLN A 84 9.25 -0.85 -11.07
C GLN A 84 9.00 0.58 -10.58
N TYR A 85 9.98 1.15 -9.84
CA TYR A 85 9.84 2.46 -9.21
C TYR A 85 10.43 3.61 -10.03
N THR A 86 11.20 3.30 -11.07
CA THR A 86 11.99 4.33 -11.76
C THR A 86 11.68 4.47 -13.24
N SER A 87 11.13 3.41 -13.87
CA SER A 87 11.15 3.32 -15.33
C SER A 87 9.76 3.15 -15.94
N VAL A 88 9.59 3.76 -17.12
CA VAL A 88 8.48 3.55 -18.04
C VAL A 88 9.06 3.13 -19.37
N ASN A 89 8.57 2.03 -19.95
CA ASN A 89 9.06 1.47 -21.21
C ASN A 89 10.60 1.30 -21.29
N GLY A 90 11.21 0.97 -20.14
CA GLY A 90 12.67 0.77 -20.05
C GLY A 90 13.51 2.06 -19.94
N VAL A 91 12.87 3.23 -19.90
CA VAL A 91 13.52 4.53 -19.70
C VAL A 91 13.32 4.97 -18.26
N ALA A 92 14.40 5.36 -17.58
CA ALA A 92 14.35 5.81 -16.18
C ALA A 92 14.04 7.31 -16.08
N TYR A 93 13.01 7.65 -15.29
CA TYR A 93 12.53 9.01 -15.03
C TYR A 93 12.59 9.43 -13.57
N ALA A 94 12.77 8.48 -12.66
CA ALA A 94 12.67 8.73 -11.23
C ALA A 94 13.70 7.97 -10.41
N PHE A 95 13.88 8.38 -9.15
CA PHE A 95 14.62 7.62 -8.13
C PHE A 95 13.64 7.02 -7.13
N PRO A 96 13.88 5.77 -6.63
CA PRO A 96 13.06 5.20 -5.59
C PRO A 96 13.38 5.89 -4.26
N GLU A 97 12.37 6.43 -3.59
CA GLU A 97 12.58 7.12 -2.30
C GLU A 97 12.13 6.25 -1.12
N THR A 98 10.88 5.82 -1.12
CA THR A 98 10.27 5.09 0.00
C THR A 98 9.50 3.87 -0.52
N PRO A 99 10.18 2.80 -0.91
CA PRO A 99 9.50 1.56 -1.25
C PRO A 99 8.76 1.04 -0.03
N SER A 100 7.54 0.57 -0.22
CA SER A 100 6.70 0.05 0.85
C SER A 100 6.13 -1.33 0.49
N ALA A 101 5.79 -2.10 1.53
CA ALA A 101 5.10 -3.36 1.40
C ALA A 101 3.88 -3.38 2.31
N GLN A 102 2.83 -4.07 1.89
CA GLN A 102 1.69 -4.34 2.74
C GLN A 102 2.04 -5.46 3.71
N LEU A 103 1.88 -5.21 5.00
CA LEU A 103 2.19 -6.17 6.07
C LEU A 103 0.96 -6.37 6.94
N LEU A 104 0.77 -7.60 7.38
CA LEU A 104 -0.23 -7.93 8.38
C LEU A 104 0.36 -7.76 9.78
N PHE A 105 -0.26 -6.89 10.57
CA PHE A 105 0.00 -6.78 12.00
C PHE A 105 -1.09 -7.51 12.78
N TYR A 106 -0.72 -8.24 13.83
CA TYR A 106 -1.67 -8.95 14.68
C TYR A 106 -1.31 -8.83 16.16
N ARG A 107 -2.29 -8.98 17.02
CA ARG A 107 -2.16 -8.91 18.47
C ARG A 107 -1.61 -10.23 19.01
N LYS A 108 -0.28 -10.29 19.14
CA LYS A 108 0.42 -11.48 19.63
C LYS A 108 -0.14 -12.00 20.97
N ASP A 109 -0.47 -11.09 21.89
CA ASP A 109 -1.06 -11.39 23.19
C ASP A 109 -2.42 -12.12 23.09
N LEU A 110 -3.21 -11.81 22.05
CA LEU A 110 -4.48 -12.50 21.80
C LEU A 110 -4.27 -13.88 21.16
N PHE A 111 -3.35 -13.98 20.22
CA PHE A 111 -3.06 -15.23 19.54
C PHE A 111 -2.35 -16.26 20.46
N GLU A 112 -1.58 -15.80 21.44
CA GLU A 112 -0.91 -16.64 22.44
C GLU A 112 -1.79 -16.93 23.68
N ASN A 113 -3.00 -16.36 23.76
CA ASN A 113 -3.90 -16.59 24.87
C ASN A 113 -4.48 -18.01 24.80
N THR A 114 -4.17 -18.83 25.79
CA THR A 114 -4.54 -20.26 25.84
C THR A 114 -6.05 -20.50 25.86
N VAL A 115 -6.83 -19.57 26.43
CA VAL A 115 -8.29 -19.66 26.43
C VAL A 115 -8.84 -19.42 25.04
N LEU A 116 -8.35 -18.36 24.34
CA LEU A 116 -8.76 -18.05 22.99
C LEU A 116 -8.32 -19.15 21.99
N GLN A 117 -7.12 -19.69 22.15
CA GLN A 117 -6.64 -20.82 21.35
C GLN A 117 -7.57 -22.04 21.49
N ARG A 118 -7.97 -22.37 22.72
CA ARG A 118 -8.90 -23.48 22.96
C ARG A 118 -10.26 -23.21 22.33
N LEU A 119 -10.84 -22.02 22.52
CA LEU A 119 -12.14 -21.64 21.94
C LEU A 119 -12.12 -21.67 20.42
N TYR A 120 -11.07 -21.17 19.82
CA TYR A 120 -10.89 -21.19 18.37
C TYR A 120 -10.81 -22.64 17.84
N LYS A 121 -9.99 -23.47 18.48
CA LYS A 121 -9.85 -24.89 18.14
C LYS A 121 -11.14 -25.68 18.32
N GLU A 122 -11.92 -25.40 19.36
CA GLU A 122 -13.24 -26.02 19.57
C GLU A 122 -14.21 -25.65 18.46
N GLN A 123 -14.17 -24.40 18.00
CA GLN A 123 -15.10 -23.88 16.98
C GLN A 123 -14.71 -24.28 15.55
N TYR A 124 -13.43 -24.15 15.18
CA TYR A 124 -12.96 -24.31 13.81
C TYR A 124 -12.19 -25.61 13.54
N LYS A 125 -11.84 -26.37 14.59
CA LYS A 125 -11.04 -27.61 14.55
C LYS A 125 -9.62 -27.42 14.00
N GLU A 126 -9.10 -26.20 14.11
CA GLU A 126 -7.75 -25.80 13.72
C GLU A 126 -7.08 -24.95 14.81
N GLU A 127 -5.77 -24.77 14.74
CA GLU A 127 -5.02 -23.95 15.72
C GLU A 127 -5.17 -22.47 15.39
N LEU A 128 -5.28 -21.63 16.44
CA LEU A 128 -5.24 -20.17 16.27
C LEU A 128 -3.80 -19.74 16.00
N ALA A 129 -3.52 -19.38 14.75
CA ALA A 129 -2.22 -18.94 14.27
C ALA A 129 -2.40 -17.78 13.27
N PRO A 130 -1.36 -16.98 12.98
CA PRO A 130 -1.43 -15.98 11.94
C PRO A 130 -1.90 -16.60 10.61
N PRO A 131 -2.81 -15.92 9.88
CA PRO A 131 -3.44 -16.48 8.69
C PRO A 131 -2.42 -16.76 7.57
N GLN A 132 -2.68 -17.84 6.82
CA GLN A 132 -1.86 -18.24 5.67
C GLN A 132 -2.47 -17.80 4.33
N ASP A 133 -3.77 -17.50 4.32
CA ASP A 133 -4.54 -17.03 3.18
C ASP A 133 -5.71 -16.14 3.64
N PHE A 134 -6.46 -15.57 2.71
CA PHE A 134 -7.56 -14.66 3.03
C PHE A 134 -8.84 -15.36 3.51
N GLU A 135 -9.03 -16.62 3.22
CA GLU A 135 -10.11 -17.41 3.82
C GLU A 135 -9.83 -17.63 5.30
N HIS A 136 -8.61 -18.05 5.65
CA HIS A 136 -8.17 -18.18 7.04
C HIS A 136 -8.17 -16.81 7.76
N PHE A 137 -7.74 -15.74 7.08
CA PHE A 137 -7.83 -14.38 7.61
C PHE A 137 -9.27 -14.02 7.99
N ASN A 138 -10.25 -14.27 7.12
CA ASN A 138 -11.64 -13.97 7.38
C ASN A 138 -12.22 -14.80 8.53
N ARG A 139 -11.85 -16.09 8.66
CA ARG A 139 -12.25 -16.94 9.81
C ARG A 139 -11.73 -16.36 11.11
N ILE A 140 -10.46 -15.98 11.18
CA ILE A 140 -9.84 -15.38 12.37
C ILE A 140 -10.48 -14.03 12.68
N ALA A 141 -10.66 -13.18 11.67
CA ALA A 141 -11.30 -11.88 11.83
C ALA A 141 -12.75 -12.02 12.35
N ARG A 142 -13.49 -13.00 11.87
CA ARG A 142 -14.82 -13.33 12.39
C ARG A 142 -14.77 -13.76 13.86
N PHE A 143 -13.83 -14.62 14.24
CA PHE A 143 -13.65 -15.09 15.61
C PHE A 143 -13.34 -13.92 16.57
N PHE A 144 -12.53 -12.98 16.13
CA PHE A 144 -12.18 -11.80 16.92
C PHE A 144 -13.20 -10.64 16.78
N THR A 145 -14.31 -10.81 16.08
CA THR A 145 -15.37 -9.80 16.00
C THR A 145 -16.47 -10.10 17.00
N ARG A 146 -16.65 -9.24 18.01
CA ARG A 146 -17.61 -9.44 19.11
C ARG A 146 -19.04 -9.70 18.66
N ARG A 147 -19.46 -9.10 17.56
CA ARG A 147 -20.79 -9.33 16.97
C ARG A 147 -21.03 -10.80 16.59
N PHE A 148 -20.00 -11.54 16.26
CA PHE A 148 -20.07 -12.95 15.83
C PHE A 148 -19.57 -13.93 16.88
N ASN A 149 -18.84 -13.45 17.91
CA ASN A 149 -18.31 -14.21 19.01
C ASN A 149 -18.34 -13.34 20.29
N GLU A 150 -19.28 -13.57 21.16
CA GLU A 150 -19.44 -12.81 22.40
C GLU A 150 -18.23 -12.89 23.34
N HIS A 151 -17.43 -13.95 23.23
CA HIS A 151 -16.19 -14.13 23.99
C HIS A 151 -14.99 -13.38 23.38
N SER A 152 -15.18 -12.68 22.24
CA SER A 152 -14.09 -11.91 21.64
C SER A 152 -13.67 -10.75 22.55
N PRO A 153 -12.37 -10.60 22.83
CA PRO A 153 -11.84 -9.45 23.59
C PRO A 153 -11.88 -8.16 22.78
N THR A 154 -11.98 -8.23 21.46
CA THR A 154 -11.98 -7.09 20.56
C THR A 154 -13.38 -6.81 19.99
N THR A 155 -13.63 -5.56 19.63
CA THR A 155 -14.88 -5.16 18.96
C THR A 155 -14.90 -5.67 17.52
N TYR A 156 -13.74 -5.57 16.85
CA TYR A 156 -13.54 -5.95 15.45
C TYR A 156 -12.36 -6.93 15.33
N GLY A 157 -12.45 -7.82 14.36
CA GLY A 157 -11.40 -8.79 14.09
C GLY A 157 -10.30 -8.25 13.17
N THR A 158 -10.58 -7.18 12.45
CA THR A 158 -9.62 -6.51 11.57
C THR A 158 -9.96 -5.04 11.39
N THR A 159 -9.06 -4.31 10.75
CA THR A 159 -9.32 -2.98 10.20
C THR A 159 -8.88 -2.93 8.74
N LEU A 160 -9.70 -2.34 7.88
CA LEU A 160 -9.47 -2.24 6.44
C LEU A 160 -9.28 -0.78 6.02
N THR A 161 -8.52 -0.56 4.98
CA THR A 161 -8.25 0.75 4.40
C THR A 161 -9.10 0.94 3.14
N LEU A 162 -10.32 1.48 3.29
CA LEU A 162 -11.31 1.59 2.22
C LEU A 162 -11.69 3.05 1.88
N GLY A 163 -10.78 4.00 2.12
CA GLY A 163 -11.07 5.42 2.04
C GLY A 163 -11.37 5.93 0.65
N ASN A 164 -10.39 5.98 -0.21
CA ASN A 164 -10.58 6.36 -1.61
C ASN A 164 -10.35 5.18 -2.55
N SER A 165 -10.58 5.39 -3.84
CA SER A 165 -10.44 4.34 -4.85
C SER A 165 -9.05 3.69 -4.87
N GLY A 166 -7.99 4.47 -4.71
CA GLY A 166 -6.61 3.95 -4.72
C GLY A 166 -6.32 3.00 -3.56
N VAL A 167 -6.64 3.41 -2.31
CA VAL A 167 -6.41 2.55 -1.14
C VAL A 167 -7.36 1.35 -1.09
N ALA A 168 -8.60 1.51 -1.54
CA ALA A 168 -9.54 0.38 -1.64
C ALA A 168 -9.07 -0.64 -2.71
N ALA A 169 -8.48 -0.16 -3.80
CA ALA A 169 -7.90 -1.02 -4.82
C ALA A 169 -6.75 -1.87 -4.27
N THR A 170 -5.90 -1.32 -3.39
CA THR A 170 -4.80 -2.11 -2.78
C THR A 170 -5.33 -3.24 -1.89
N GLU A 171 -6.42 -3.04 -1.14
CA GLU A 171 -7.07 -4.09 -0.36
C GLU A 171 -7.62 -5.22 -1.24
N TYR A 172 -8.19 -4.87 -2.40
CA TYR A 172 -8.65 -5.84 -3.37
C TYR A 172 -7.49 -6.57 -4.05
N LEU A 173 -6.50 -5.82 -4.56
CA LEU A 173 -5.37 -6.38 -5.31
C LEU A 173 -4.50 -7.31 -4.47
N THR A 174 -4.35 -7.04 -3.17
CA THR A 174 -3.64 -7.95 -2.27
C THR A 174 -4.31 -9.32 -2.21
N ARG A 175 -5.64 -9.37 -2.18
CA ARG A 175 -6.42 -10.61 -2.24
C ARG A 175 -6.32 -11.27 -3.61
N TYR A 176 -6.47 -10.49 -4.67
CA TYR A 176 -6.36 -10.98 -6.04
C TYR A 176 -5.00 -11.64 -6.29
N PHE A 177 -3.91 -10.98 -5.93
CA PHE A 177 -2.55 -11.49 -6.11
C PHE A 177 -2.17 -12.63 -5.15
N SER A 178 -2.98 -12.92 -4.14
CA SER A 178 -2.83 -14.17 -3.37
C SER A 178 -3.30 -15.41 -4.15
N HIS A 179 -4.14 -15.23 -5.15
CA HIS A 179 -4.72 -16.29 -5.97
C HIS A 179 -4.17 -16.32 -7.40
N SER A 180 -3.64 -15.21 -7.92
CA SER A 180 -3.15 -15.09 -9.30
C SER A 180 -1.91 -14.20 -9.36
N HIS A 181 -1.05 -14.43 -10.36
CA HIS A 181 0.11 -13.57 -10.61
C HIS A 181 -0.16 -12.55 -11.71
N ASP A 182 -1.21 -12.73 -12.52
CA ASP A 182 -1.48 -11.93 -13.70
C ASP A 182 -2.80 -11.17 -13.56
N LEU A 183 -2.74 -9.86 -13.72
CA LEU A 183 -3.92 -8.99 -13.78
C LEU A 183 -4.42 -8.81 -15.22
N PHE A 184 -3.59 -9.09 -16.21
CA PHE A 184 -3.88 -8.97 -17.64
C PHE A 184 -3.60 -10.29 -18.33
N ASP A 185 -4.37 -10.58 -19.38
CA ASP A 185 -4.09 -11.70 -20.28
C ASP A 185 -2.95 -11.36 -21.27
N ALA A 186 -2.56 -12.36 -22.10
CA ALA A 186 -1.53 -12.18 -23.11
C ALA A 186 -1.85 -11.12 -24.19
N ASN A 187 -3.11 -10.70 -24.29
CA ASN A 187 -3.59 -9.68 -25.23
C ASN A 187 -3.73 -8.30 -24.56
N GLY A 188 -3.39 -8.18 -23.26
CA GLY A 188 -3.53 -6.96 -22.49
C GLY A 188 -4.94 -6.70 -21.96
N ASN A 189 -5.85 -7.66 -22.00
CA ASN A 189 -7.17 -7.51 -21.42
C ASN A 189 -7.15 -7.75 -19.92
N LEU A 190 -7.86 -6.91 -19.17
CA LEU A 190 -7.95 -6.97 -17.71
C LEU A 190 -8.78 -8.18 -17.24
N LEU A 191 -8.22 -8.99 -16.34
CA LEU A 191 -8.81 -10.25 -15.86
C LEU A 191 -9.74 -10.05 -14.62
N LEU A 192 -10.61 -9.05 -14.65
CA LEU A 192 -11.52 -8.74 -13.53
C LEU A 192 -12.88 -9.46 -13.57
N ASN A 193 -13.20 -10.23 -14.61
CA ASN A 193 -14.43 -11.02 -14.71
C ASN A 193 -14.18 -12.52 -14.57
N THR A 194 -13.10 -12.92 -13.93
CA THR A 194 -12.71 -14.32 -13.68
C THR A 194 -13.23 -14.79 -12.32
N ASP A 195 -13.28 -16.11 -12.12
CA ASP A 195 -13.64 -16.69 -10.82
C ASP A 195 -12.71 -16.23 -9.70
N ILE A 196 -11.42 -16.08 -9.99
CA ILE A 196 -10.42 -15.54 -9.06
C ILE A 196 -10.75 -14.09 -8.66
N ALA A 197 -11.08 -13.25 -9.62
CA ALA A 197 -11.45 -11.86 -9.36
C ALA A 197 -12.73 -11.76 -8.51
N ILE A 198 -13.72 -12.61 -8.80
CA ILE A 198 -14.97 -12.70 -8.04
C ILE A 198 -14.70 -13.21 -6.62
N GLN A 199 -13.88 -14.23 -6.47
CA GLN A 199 -13.48 -14.79 -5.18
C GLN A 199 -12.80 -13.73 -4.31
N SER A 200 -11.80 -13.04 -4.84
CA SER A 200 -11.07 -11.97 -4.14
C SER A 200 -11.99 -10.83 -3.68
N MET A 201 -12.98 -10.49 -4.50
CA MET A 201 -13.98 -9.49 -4.13
C MET A 201 -14.90 -9.99 -3.02
N LYS A 202 -15.33 -11.25 -3.05
CA LYS A 202 -16.13 -11.85 -1.98
C LYS A 202 -15.38 -11.86 -0.65
N GLU A 203 -14.10 -12.21 -0.66
CA GLU A 203 -13.25 -12.18 0.53
C GLU A 203 -13.15 -10.78 1.13
N LEU A 204 -12.99 -9.75 0.29
CA LEU A 204 -12.97 -8.36 0.73
C LEU A 204 -14.32 -7.90 1.29
N ILE A 205 -15.42 -8.26 0.62
CA ILE A 205 -16.77 -7.91 1.07
C ILE A 205 -17.07 -8.55 2.42
N GLU A 206 -16.68 -9.80 2.60
CA GLU A 206 -16.83 -10.51 3.88
C GLU A 206 -16.01 -9.86 4.99
N ALA A 207 -14.74 -9.51 4.73
CA ALA A 207 -13.86 -8.86 5.69
C ALA A 207 -14.41 -7.51 6.20
N LYS A 208 -15.24 -6.82 5.41
CA LYS A 208 -15.92 -5.58 5.84
C LYS A 208 -16.83 -5.79 7.04
N ASP A 209 -17.43 -6.96 7.21
CA ASP A 209 -18.28 -7.27 8.36
C ASP A 209 -17.49 -7.41 9.67
N TYR A 210 -16.18 -7.61 9.57
CA TYR A 210 -15.25 -7.78 10.68
C TYR A 210 -14.43 -6.52 10.97
N SER A 211 -14.67 -5.44 10.23
CA SER A 211 -13.98 -4.17 10.30
C SER A 211 -14.91 -3.03 10.74
N PRO A 212 -14.39 -1.96 11.36
CA PRO A 212 -15.15 -0.74 11.59
C PRO A 212 -15.78 -0.20 10.29
N LYS A 213 -17.04 0.22 10.36
CA LYS A 213 -17.75 0.78 9.20
C LYS A 213 -17.32 2.23 8.93
N ARG A 214 -16.12 2.40 8.40
CA ARG A 214 -15.58 3.70 8.00
C ARG A 214 -15.23 3.69 6.51
N TYR A 215 -15.97 4.46 5.75
CA TYR A 215 -15.79 4.53 4.30
C TYR A 215 -14.68 5.51 3.87
N ASN A 216 -14.05 6.24 4.83
CA ASN A 216 -13.01 7.23 4.58
C ASN A 216 -11.72 6.93 5.36
N SER A 217 -11.46 5.64 5.65
CA SER A 217 -10.24 5.27 6.39
C SER A 217 -9.03 5.20 5.48
N TRP A 218 -7.95 5.83 5.94
CA TRP A 218 -6.63 5.72 5.40
C TRP A 218 -5.75 4.86 6.32
N TRP A 219 -4.53 4.58 5.92
CA TRP A 219 -3.56 3.81 6.74
C TRP A 219 -3.43 4.33 8.16
N ARG A 220 -3.49 5.65 8.34
CA ARG A 220 -3.36 6.27 9.67
C ARG A 220 -4.52 5.93 10.59
N GLU A 221 -5.74 5.92 10.06
CA GLU A 221 -6.93 5.56 10.81
C GLU A 221 -6.91 4.08 11.19
N SER A 222 -6.57 3.19 10.25
CA SER A 222 -6.41 1.76 10.51
C SER A 222 -5.32 1.49 11.55
N ALA A 223 -4.18 2.15 11.46
CA ALA A 223 -3.10 2.03 12.44
C ALA A 223 -3.52 2.51 13.83
N ARG A 224 -4.32 3.57 13.93
CA ARG A 224 -4.85 4.08 15.21
C ARG A 224 -5.86 3.11 15.85
N GLU A 225 -6.72 2.50 15.05
CA GLU A 225 -7.69 1.50 15.52
C GLU A 225 -6.99 0.26 16.08
N PHE A 226 -5.98 -0.23 15.37
CA PHE A 226 -5.15 -1.31 15.88
C PHE A 226 -4.40 -0.92 17.16
N ALA A 227 -3.79 0.26 17.19
CA ALA A 227 -3.07 0.76 18.37
C ALA A 227 -3.98 1.02 19.58
N ALA A 228 -5.26 1.33 19.36
CA ALA A 228 -6.26 1.49 20.42
C ALA A 228 -6.66 0.14 21.07
N GLY A 229 -6.35 -1.00 20.43
CA GLY A 229 -6.63 -2.33 20.94
C GLY A 229 -8.03 -2.85 20.64
N ASP A 230 -8.82 -2.15 19.83
CA ASP A 230 -10.18 -2.54 19.44
C ASP A 230 -10.21 -3.58 18.31
N THR A 231 -9.06 -3.89 17.71
CA THR A 231 -8.88 -4.91 16.66
C THR A 231 -7.80 -5.93 17.04
N ALA A 232 -7.90 -7.15 16.48
CA ALA A 232 -7.01 -8.28 16.80
C ALA A 232 -5.74 -8.36 15.95
#